data_10bcb736e1e9298ed0f3587c40562c8c
#
_entry.id   10bcb736e1e9298ed0f3587c40562c8c
#
_cell.length_a   1.000
_cell.length_b   1.000
_cell.length_c   1.000
_cell.angle_alpha   90.00
_cell.angle_beta   90.00
_cell.angle_gamma   90.00
#
_symmetry.space_group_name_H-M   'P 1'
#
loop_
_entity.id
_entity.type
_entity.pdbx_description
1 polymer ?
#
loop_
_entity_poly.entity_id
_entity_poly.type
_entity_poly.pdbx_seq_one_letter_code
_entity_poly.pdbx_strand_id
1 'polypeptide(L)'
;RIALYILALCMGLTACDSFEEFNTNPDKSTKVTSGMLATNLILGIMQEDGTTKTFLRDDMLSKYVAWTEGNDIDYLFNKLGRTDDFSNYSFENMAMLGNVEKMIGFAPNEKAKNSYTALGHFIRVWKFFDLTMRVGDVPYSESMKGEEGVEYPAYDSQKSVFLGLLNELDLADQLFESGENFDGDPVYDGDVSKWRKAVNTLQLKILINLYKKSADAELKVADRFQKIVSGKPIFTSNDDNLQLVHSDNSGQKYPFYKEGNNFIVFNQVSSFVIDTLKVLGDRRLFYY
;
A
#
# COMPACT_ATOMS: atom_id res chain seq x y z
N ARG A 1 -41.91 -4.40 59.16
CA ARG A 1 -42.07 -3.67 57.89
C ARG A 1 -40.78 -2.97 57.48
N ILE A 2 -40.03 -2.33 58.42
CA ILE A 2 -38.75 -1.63 58.08
C ILE A 2 -37.66 -2.63 57.60
N ALA A 3 -37.58 -3.82 58.21
CA ALA A 3 -36.62 -4.85 57.82
C ALA A 3 -36.82 -5.37 56.36
N LEU A 4 -38.10 -5.35 55.89
CA LEU A 4 -38.40 -5.74 54.49
C LEU A 4 -37.94 -4.72 53.48
N TYR A 5 -37.96 -3.44 53.82
CA TYR A 5 -37.45 -2.36 52.93
C TYR A 5 -35.92 -2.33 52.88
N ILE A 6 -35.25 -2.64 53.98
CA ILE A 6 -33.78 -2.75 54.03
C ILE A 6 -33.31 -3.95 53.18
N LEU A 7 -34.01 -5.09 53.25
CA LEU A 7 -33.69 -6.27 52.45
C LEU A 7 -33.92 -6.03 50.93
N ALA A 8 -34.97 -5.29 50.55
CA ALA A 8 -35.22 -4.91 49.18
C ALA A 8 -34.20 -3.89 48.64
N LEU A 9 -33.68 -2.98 49.48
CA LEU A 9 -32.62 -2.03 49.10
C LEU A 9 -31.26 -2.69 48.90
N CYS A 10 -30.95 -3.73 49.73
CA CYS A 10 -29.68 -4.48 49.57
C CYS A 10 -29.66 -5.38 48.32
N MET A 11 -30.80 -5.87 47.84
CA MET A 11 -30.87 -6.65 46.61
C MET A 11 -30.74 -5.81 45.34
N GLY A 12 -30.92 -4.48 45.39
CA GLY A 12 -30.73 -3.56 44.26
C GLY A 12 -29.27 -3.13 43.99
N LEU A 13 -28.33 -3.43 44.92
CA LEU A 13 -26.94 -2.97 44.81
C LEU A 13 -25.98 -3.99 44.22
N THR A 14 -26.43 -5.22 43.94
CA THR A 14 -25.59 -6.27 43.34
C THR A 14 -25.74 -6.40 41.80
N ALA A 15 -26.51 -5.49 41.15
CA ALA A 15 -26.79 -5.55 39.72
C ALA A 15 -25.79 -4.79 38.85
N CYS A 16 -24.73 -4.21 39.42
CA CYS A 16 -23.79 -3.38 38.64
C CYS A 16 -22.61 -4.13 38.01
N ASP A 17 -22.31 -5.37 38.41
CA ASP A 17 -21.15 -6.09 37.82
C ASP A 17 -21.43 -6.73 36.44
N SER A 18 -22.72 -6.88 36.07
CA SER A 18 -23.06 -7.55 34.81
C SER A 18 -23.19 -6.60 33.60
N PHE A 19 -23.14 -5.28 33.80
CA PHE A 19 -23.38 -4.32 32.72
C PHE A 19 -22.13 -4.07 31.87
N GLU A 20 -20.94 -4.17 32.42
CA GLU A 20 -19.69 -4.09 31.68
C GLU A 20 -19.44 -5.36 30.85
N GLU A 21 -19.77 -6.52 31.37
CA GLU A 21 -19.63 -7.81 30.70
C GLU A 21 -20.62 -7.96 29.53
N PHE A 22 -21.82 -7.40 29.64
CA PHE A 22 -22.84 -7.42 28.58
C PHE A 22 -22.57 -6.41 27.46
N ASN A 23 -21.75 -5.41 27.72
CA ASN A 23 -21.42 -4.34 26.73
C ASN A 23 -20.10 -4.58 26.02
N THR A 24 -19.32 -5.59 26.37
CA THR A 24 -18.19 -6.06 25.59
C THR A 24 -18.71 -6.95 24.47
N ASN A 25 -18.75 -6.40 23.27
CA ASN A 25 -19.06 -7.20 22.08
C ASN A 25 -17.97 -8.28 21.92
N PRO A 26 -18.30 -9.58 22.11
CA PRO A 26 -17.31 -10.66 22.04
C PRO A 26 -16.64 -10.77 20.66
N ASP A 27 -17.26 -10.20 19.63
CA ASP A 27 -16.75 -10.17 18.24
C ASP A 27 -15.84 -8.98 17.95
N LYS A 28 -15.65 -8.06 18.90
CA LYS A 28 -14.71 -6.95 18.74
C LYS A 28 -13.45 -7.20 19.57
N SER A 29 -12.33 -7.38 18.90
CA SER A 29 -11.03 -7.34 19.56
C SER A 29 -10.88 -6.04 20.35
N THR A 30 -10.74 -6.12 21.67
CA THR A 30 -10.49 -4.97 22.54
C THR A 30 -9.05 -4.49 22.49
N LYS A 31 -8.17 -5.25 21.82
CA LYS A 31 -6.75 -4.92 21.69
C LYS A 31 -6.34 -4.99 20.20
N VAL A 32 -5.78 -3.90 19.72
CA VAL A 32 -5.14 -3.85 18.42
C VAL A 32 -3.81 -4.60 18.46
N THR A 33 -3.54 -5.44 17.47
CA THR A 33 -2.28 -6.21 17.35
C THR A 33 -1.46 -5.71 16.16
N SER A 34 -0.15 -6.04 16.15
CA SER A 34 0.71 -5.79 15.00
C SER A 34 0.14 -6.42 13.71
N GLY A 35 -0.37 -7.65 13.79
CA GLY A 35 -0.96 -8.35 12.64
C GLY A 35 -2.18 -7.63 12.06
N MET A 36 -3.07 -7.10 12.89
CA MET A 36 -4.23 -6.32 12.41
C MET A 36 -3.79 -5.06 11.67
N LEU A 37 -2.78 -4.37 12.17
CA LEU A 37 -2.22 -3.18 11.51
C LEU A 37 -1.44 -3.56 10.24
N ALA A 38 -0.70 -4.67 10.25
CA ALA A 38 -0.02 -5.19 9.07
C ALA A 38 -1.01 -5.49 7.93
N THR A 39 -2.11 -6.19 8.24
CA THR A 39 -3.18 -6.45 7.26
C THR A 39 -3.70 -5.15 6.64
N ASN A 40 -4.02 -4.15 7.46
CA ASN A 40 -4.53 -2.87 6.99
C ASN A 40 -3.51 -2.14 6.09
N LEU A 41 -2.25 -2.12 6.50
CA LEU A 41 -1.17 -1.47 5.76
C LEU A 41 -0.85 -2.17 4.44
N ILE A 42 -0.81 -3.51 4.43
CA ILE A 42 -0.59 -4.31 3.21
C ILE A 42 -1.75 -4.10 2.22
N LEU A 43 -2.99 -4.19 2.69
CA LEU A 43 -4.16 -3.92 1.85
C LEU A 43 -4.14 -2.48 1.31
N GLY A 44 -3.69 -1.52 2.09
CA GLY A 44 -3.57 -0.12 1.67
C GLY A 44 -2.57 0.15 0.55
N ILE A 45 -1.62 -0.77 0.28
CA ILE A 45 -0.71 -0.68 -0.86
C ILE A 45 -1.07 -1.64 -2.00
N MET A 46 -1.88 -2.67 -1.73
CA MET A 46 -2.21 -3.74 -2.68
C MET A 46 -3.62 -3.62 -3.26
N GLN A 47 -4.54 -3.03 -2.52
CA GLN A 47 -5.94 -2.95 -2.92
C GLN A 47 -6.21 -1.61 -3.60
N GLU A 48 -6.71 -1.66 -4.83
CA GLU A 48 -7.18 -0.47 -5.54
C GLU A 48 -8.62 -0.13 -5.12
N ASP A 49 -8.90 1.16 -4.98
CA ASP A 49 -10.26 1.63 -4.74
C ASP A 49 -11.04 1.66 -6.05
N GLY A 50 -11.87 0.64 -6.25
CA GLY A 50 -12.76 0.56 -7.41
C GLY A 50 -13.88 1.60 -7.45
N THR A 51 -14.07 2.37 -6.38
CA THR A 51 -15.17 3.36 -6.30
C THR A 51 -14.80 4.72 -6.90
N THR A 52 -13.52 5.07 -6.90
CA THR A 52 -13.05 6.43 -7.24
C THR A 52 -12.66 6.61 -8.71
N LYS A 53 -12.70 5.58 -9.54
CA LYS A 53 -12.22 5.63 -10.94
C LYS A 53 -10.75 6.09 -11.11
N THR A 54 -10.00 6.23 -10.00
CA THR A 54 -8.60 6.70 -10.04
C THR A 54 -7.68 5.75 -10.78
N PHE A 55 -7.97 4.45 -10.76
CA PHE A 55 -7.24 3.43 -11.50
C PHE A 55 -7.31 3.64 -13.04
N LEU A 56 -8.41 4.22 -13.55
CA LEU A 56 -8.54 4.55 -14.97
C LEU A 56 -7.75 5.78 -15.37
N ARG A 57 -7.43 6.66 -14.43
CA ARG A 57 -6.81 7.95 -14.71
C ARG A 57 -5.51 7.79 -15.50
N ASP A 58 -4.61 6.93 -15.07
CA ASP A 58 -3.30 6.75 -15.67
C ASP A 58 -3.42 6.13 -17.07
N ASP A 59 -4.35 5.18 -17.25
CA ASP A 59 -4.63 4.55 -18.54
C ASP A 59 -5.29 5.51 -19.54
N MET A 60 -6.12 6.42 -19.05
CA MET A 60 -6.75 7.43 -19.88
C MET A 60 -5.80 8.58 -20.22
N LEU A 61 -4.93 9.01 -19.30
CA LEU A 61 -3.87 9.96 -19.57
C LEU A 61 -2.89 9.42 -20.61
N SER A 62 -2.61 8.12 -20.56
CA SER A 62 -1.79 7.42 -21.57
C SER A 62 -2.53 7.18 -22.88
N LYS A 63 -3.82 7.53 -22.98
CA LYS A 63 -4.67 7.27 -24.15
C LYS A 63 -4.88 5.77 -24.46
N TYR A 64 -4.69 4.89 -23.50
CA TYR A 64 -4.96 3.45 -23.69
C TYR A 64 -6.44 3.14 -23.60
N VAL A 65 -7.14 3.86 -22.75
CA VAL A 65 -8.56 3.68 -22.49
C VAL A 65 -9.31 4.98 -22.80
N ALA A 66 -10.52 4.86 -23.28
CA ALA A 66 -11.47 5.95 -23.48
C ALA A 66 -12.73 5.67 -22.63
N TRP A 67 -13.31 6.72 -22.11
CA TRP A 67 -14.58 6.67 -21.39
C TRP A 67 -15.67 7.28 -22.26
N THR A 68 -16.82 6.65 -22.37
CA THR A 68 -17.87 7.03 -23.34
C THR A 68 -19.12 7.63 -22.70
N GLU A 69 -19.18 7.72 -21.35
CA GLU A 69 -20.31 8.34 -20.66
C GLU A 69 -20.12 9.83 -20.44
N GLY A 70 -21.08 10.64 -20.93
CA GLY A 70 -21.46 11.99 -20.53
C GLY A 70 -20.38 13.00 -20.15
N ASN A 71 -20.82 14.08 -19.55
CA ASN A 71 -20.08 15.34 -19.34
C ASN A 71 -18.88 15.29 -18.39
N ASP A 72 -18.77 14.30 -17.52
CA ASP A 72 -17.68 14.19 -16.53
C ASP A 72 -16.33 13.85 -17.17
N ILE A 73 -16.35 13.34 -18.39
CA ILE A 73 -15.18 12.85 -19.12
C ILE A 73 -14.38 13.96 -19.78
N ASP A 74 -15.03 15.01 -20.17
CA ASP A 74 -14.36 16.18 -20.76
C ASP A 74 -13.31 16.78 -19.84
N TYR A 75 -13.46 16.56 -18.54
CA TYR A 75 -12.55 17.07 -17.53
C TYR A 75 -11.28 16.24 -17.35
N LEU A 76 -11.38 14.93 -17.36
CA LEU A 76 -10.24 14.07 -17.01
C LEU A 76 -9.41 13.65 -18.22
N PHE A 77 -10.01 13.53 -19.42
CA PHE A 77 -9.39 12.74 -20.48
C PHE A 77 -9.21 13.44 -21.81
N ASN A 78 -10.04 14.42 -22.13
CA ASN A 78 -10.00 15.11 -23.42
C ASN A 78 -9.35 16.49 -23.35
N LYS A 79 -9.29 17.09 -22.17
CA LYS A 79 -8.68 18.41 -21.96
C LYS A 79 -7.49 18.27 -21.04
N LEU A 80 -6.29 18.26 -21.60
CA LEU A 80 -5.00 18.33 -20.91
C LEU A 80 -4.83 19.57 -19.99
N GLY A 81 -5.90 20.22 -19.59
CA GLY A 81 -5.88 21.51 -18.92
C GLY A 81 -6.16 21.52 -17.43
N ARG A 82 -6.53 20.38 -16.79
CA ARG A 82 -6.78 20.35 -15.35
C ARG A 82 -5.71 19.54 -14.63
N THR A 83 -4.74 20.27 -14.11
CA THR A 83 -3.73 19.75 -13.17
C THR A 83 -4.22 19.72 -11.74
N ASP A 84 -5.39 20.33 -11.46
CA ASP A 84 -5.93 20.47 -10.10
C ASP A 84 -6.21 19.12 -9.42
N ASP A 85 -6.58 18.12 -10.21
CA ASP A 85 -6.87 16.78 -9.68
C ASP A 85 -5.60 15.97 -9.38
N PHE A 86 -4.45 16.35 -9.91
CA PHE A 86 -3.19 15.63 -9.64
C PHE A 86 -2.65 15.90 -8.23
N SER A 87 -2.80 17.10 -7.70
CA SER A 87 -2.22 17.50 -6.43
C SER A 87 -2.89 16.81 -5.24
N ASN A 88 -4.20 16.69 -5.25
CA ASN A 88 -4.96 16.12 -4.14
C ASN A 88 -4.76 14.59 -4.03
N TYR A 89 -4.73 13.87 -5.14
CA TYR A 89 -4.59 12.42 -5.16
C TYR A 89 -3.16 11.93 -4.91
N SER A 90 -2.14 12.74 -5.17
CA SER A 90 -0.76 12.31 -5.00
C SER A 90 -0.40 12.04 -3.55
N PHE A 91 -0.93 12.82 -2.61
CA PHE A 91 -0.71 12.65 -1.17
C PHE A 91 -1.82 11.85 -0.47
N GLU A 92 -2.85 11.44 -1.21
CA GLU A 92 -3.91 10.60 -0.67
C GLU A 92 -3.34 9.27 -0.14
N ASN A 93 -3.92 8.79 0.93
CA ASN A 93 -3.47 7.56 1.60
C ASN A 93 -2.05 7.59 2.20
N MET A 94 -1.33 8.72 2.20
CA MET A 94 -0.06 8.81 2.95
C MET A 94 -0.29 8.76 4.46
N ALA A 95 -1.46 9.19 4.95
CA ALA A 95 -1.81 9.15 6.37
C ALA A 95 -1.80 7.74 6.98
N MET A 96 -1.97 6.69 6.17
CA MET A 96 -1.88 5.31 6.63
C MET A 96 -0.50 4.99 7.25
N LEU A 97 0.57 5.66 6.80
CA LEU A 97 1.93 5.46 7.31
C LEU A 97 2.07 5.80 8.80
N GLY A 98 1.18 6.62 9.36
CA GLY A 98 1.11 6.86 10.81
C GLY A 98 0.80 5.61 11.66
N ASN A 99 0.33 4.52 11.03
CA ASN A 99 0.11 3.25 11.71
C ASN A 99 1.35 2.34 11.71
N VAL A 100 2.41 2.67 11.00
CA VAL A 100 3.64 1.84 10.93
C VAL A 100 4.30 1.74 12.30
N GLU A 101 4.53 2.87 12.98
CA GLU A 101 5.13 2.87 14.31
C GLU A 101 4.29 2.11 15.34
N LYS A 102 2.97 2.22 15.27
CA LYS A 102 2.06 1.47 16.14
C LYS A 102 2.15 -0.05 15.88
N MET A 103 2.20 -0.45 14.61
CA MET A 103 2.40 -1.85 14.22
C MET A 103 3.69 -2.40 14.82
N ILE A 104 4.79 -1.67 14.71
CA ILE A 104 6.09 -2.06 15.26
C ILE A 104 6.02 -2.13 16.80
N GLY A 105 5.38 -1.14 17.42
CA GLY A 105 5.27 -1.04 18.89
C GLY A 105 4.46 -2.16 19.56
N PHE A 106 3.54 -2.81 18.82
CA PHE A 106 2.77 -3.93 19.34
C PHE A 106 3.41 -5.30 19.06
N ALA A 107 4.61 -5.35 18.50
CA ALA A 107 5.28 -6.62 18.20
C ALA A 107 5.49 -7.46 19.47
N PRO A 108 5.20 -8.78 19.43
CA PRO A 108 5.21 -9.61 20.62
C PRO A 108 6.63 -9.91 21.15
N ASN A 109 7.65 -9.79 20.31
CA ASN A 109 9.06 -10.02 20.65
C ASN A 109 9.98 -9.32 19.65
N GLU A 110 11.30 -9.33 19.89
CA GLU A 110 12.29 -8.63 19.06
C GLU A 110 12.40 -9.20 17.62
N LYS A 111 12.24 -10.50 17.40
CA LYS A 111 12.29 -11.05 16.03
C LYS A 111 11.07 -10.64 15.22
N ALA A 112 9.89 -10.74 15.81
CA ALA A 112 8.66 -10.22 15.20
C ALA A 112 8.77 -8.70 14.95
N LYS A 113 9.37 -7.96 15.88
CA LYS A 113 9.61 -6.53 15.73
C LYS A 113 10.50 -6.24 14.53
N ASN A 114 11.57 -7.02 14.30
CA ASN A 114 12.38 -6.90 13.11
C ASN A 114 11.55 -7.09 11.85
N SER A 115 10.68 -8.11 11.81
CA SER A 115 9.81 -8.38 10.66
C SER A 115 8.82 -7.25 10.40
N TYR A 116 8.14 -6.75 11.43
CA TYR A 116 7.21 -5.63 11.27
C TYR A 116 7.93 -4.31 10.93
N THR A 117 9.15 -4.10 11.42
CA THR A 117 9.97 -2.94 11.03
C THR A 117 10.35 -3.03 9.55
N ALA A 118 10.78 -4.21 9.10
CA ALA A 118 11.10 -4.45 7.69
C ALA A 118 9.88 -4.22 6.78
N LEU A 119 8.70 -4.71 7.19
CA LEU A 119 7.44 -4.47 6.50
C LEU A 119 7.11 -2.98 6.46
N GLY A 120 7.30 -2.26 7.57
CA GLY A 120 7.11 -0.82 7.65
C GLY A 120 7.97 -0.06 6.65
N HIS A 121 9.25 -0.40 6.55
CA HIS A 121 10.16 0.15 5.53
C HIS A 121 9.68 -0.16 4.11
N PHE A 122 9.27 -1.40 3.83
CA PHE A 122 8.76 -1.77 2.51
C PHE A 122 7.53 -0.93 2.12
N ILE A 123 6.54 -0.81 3.01
CA ILE A 123 5.31 -0.04 2.78
C ILE A 123 5.62 1.45 2.59
N ARG A 124 6.50 2.00 3.43
CA ARG A 124 6.95 3.39 3.30
C ARG A 124 7.62 3.62 1.96
N VAL A 125 8.55 2.76 1.55
CA VAL A 125 9.22 2.84 0.25
C VAL A 125 8.21 2.75 -0.89
N TRP A 126 7.26 1.81 -0.84
CA TRP A 126 6.22 1.67 -1.87
C TRP A 126 5.46 2.98 -2.09
N LYS A 127 4.99 3.59 -1.01
CA LYS A 127 4.22 4.85 -1.07
C LYS A 127 5.07 6.04 -1.54
N PHE A 128 6.27 6.20 -1.02
CA PHE A 128 7.14 7.32 -1.41
C PHE A 128 7.74 7.16 -2.81
N PHE A 129 7.98 5.93 -3.26
CA PHE A 129 8.40 5.68 -4.64
C PHE A 129 7.31 6.11 -5.62
N ASP A 130 6.07 5.70 -5.41
CA ASP A 130 4.94 6.13 -6.25
C ASP A 130 4.78 7.66 -6.21
N LEU A 131 4.82 8.26 -5.04
CA LEU A 131 4.68 9.70 -4.85
C LEU A 131 5.79 10.49 -5.57
N THR A 132 7.07 10.17 -5.34
CA THR A 132 8.19 10.91 -5.96
C THR A 132 8.24 10.71 -7.48
N MET A 133 7.80 9.56 -7.98
CA MET A 133 7.68 9.33 -9.43
C MET A 133 6.61 10.23 -10.07
N ARG A 134 5.58 10.60 -9.34
CA ARG A 134 4.48 11.46 -9.82
C ARG A 134 4.81 12.95 -9.73
N VAL A 135 5.41 13.39 -8.61
CA VAL A 135 5.54 14.82 -8.30
C VAL A 135 6.97 15.33 -8.14
N GLY A 136 7.97 14.45 -8.13
CA GLY A 136 9.37 14.83 -7.96
C GLY A 136 9.79 14.96 -6.50
N ASP A 137 10.21 16.15 -6.10
CA ASP A 137 10.61 16.45 -4.71
C ASP A 137 9.43 16.30 -3.75
N VAL A 138 9.66 15.69 -2.59
CA VAL A 138 8.61 15.40 -1.59
C VAL A 138 9.15 15.52 -0.17
N PRO A 139 8.31 15.81 0.85
CA PRO A 139 8.73 15.80 2.25
C PRO A 139 8.91 14.35 2.72
N TYR A 140 10.13 13.82 2.57
CA TYR A 140 10.45 12.43 2.87
C TYR A 140 11.12 12.24 4.23
N SER A 141 12.22 12.94 4.49
CA SER A 141 13.06 12.74 5.68
C SER A 141 12.38 13.19 6.98
N GLU A 142 11.51 14.18 6.90
CA GLU A 142 10.76 14.73 8.03
C GLU A 142 9.29 14.27 8.04
N SER A 143 8.88 13.41 7.13
CA SER A 143 7.50 12.92 7.08
C SER A 143 7.16 12.08 8.32
N MET A 144 5.89 12.12 8.71
CA MET A 144 5.33 11.39 9.86
C MET A 144 5.90 11.80 11.23
N LYS A 145 6.60 12.94 11.34
CA LYS A 145 7.17 13.46 12.59
C LYS A 145 6.29 14.52 13.27
N GLY A 146 4.98 14.50 13.02
CA GLY A 146 4.04 15.43 13.65
C GLY A 146 4.04 15.33 15.17
N GLU A 147 4.16 14.13 15.75
CA GLU A 147 4.25 13.92 17.19
C GLU A 147 5.58 14.46 17.79
N GLU A 148 6.62 14.64 16.96
CA GLU A 148 7.88 15.28 17.31
C GLU A 148 7.83 16.81 17.14
N GLY A 149 6.67 17.38 16.74
CA GLY A 149 6.46 18.83 16.56
C GLY A 149 6.82 19.35 15.17
N VAL A 150 7.03 18.47 14.17
CA VAL A 150 7.26 18.87 12.78
C VAL A 150 5.93 19.08 12.08
N GLU A 151 5.45 20.32 12.06
CA GLU A 151 4.18 20.69 11.39
C GLU A 151 4.36 20.95 9.89
N TYR A 152 5.53 21.42 9.48
CA TYR A 152 5.86 21.81 8.11
C TYR A 152 7.16 21.11 7.66
N PRO A 153 7.08 19.82 7.26
CA PRO A 153 8.26 19.09 6.87
C PRO A 153 8.88 19.69 5.60
N ALA A 154 10.21 19.78 5.58
CA ALA A 154 10.97 20.26 4.43
C ALA A 154 10.87 19.28 3.27
N TYR A 155 10.90 19.80 2.03
CA TYR A 155 10.97 18.99 0.82
C TYR A 155 12.40 18.52 0.57
N ASP A 156 12.56 17.22 0.41
CA ASP A 156 13.80 16.60 -0.04
C ASP A 156 13.84 16.54 -1.57
N SER A 157 15.02 16.72 -2.15
CA SER A 157 15.19 16.52 -3.58
C SER A 157 14.88 15.08 -3.96
N GLN A 158 14.33 14.86 -5.15
CA GLN A 158 14.01 13.51 -5.65
C GLN A 158 15.21 12.57 -5.56
N LYS A 159 16.43 13.06 -5.81
CA LYS A 159 17.68 12.28 -5.62
C LYS A 159 17.85 11.83 -4.19
N SER A 160 17.68 12.73 -3.22
CA SER A 160 17.78 12.39 -1.77
C SER A 160 16.72 11.37 -1.39
N VAL A 161 15.49 11.51 -1.92
CA VAL A 161 14.42 10.54 -1.71
C VAL A 161 14.85 9.16 -2.22
N PHE A 162 15.33 9.03 -3.47
CA PHE A 162 15.78 7.74 -4.00
C PHE A 162 16.91 7.10 -3.19
N LEU A 163 17.87 7.89 -2.71
CA LEU A 163 18.92 7.40 -1.81
C LEU A 163 18.32 6.83 -0.52
N GLY A 164 17.38 7.55 0.08
CA GLY A 164 16.65 7.10 1.26
C GLY A 164 15.88 5.80 1.02
N LEU A 165 15.10 5.73 -0.07
CA LEU A 165 14.31 4.54 -0.43
C LEU A 165 15.19 3.29 -0.59
N LEU A 166 16.31 3.42 -1.31
CA LEU A 166 17.25 2.31 -1.50
C LEU A 166 17.91 1.87 -0.17
N ASN A 167 18.22 2.80 0.71
CA ASN A 167 18.77 2.49 2.03
C ASN A 167 17.72 1.84 2.94
N GLU A 168 16.46 2.28 2.91
CA GLU A 168 15.39 1.63 3.67
C GLU A 168 15.16 0.18 3.20
N LEU A 169 15.25 -0.10 1.90
CA LEU A 169 15.12 -1.47 1.40
C LEU A 169 16.34 -2.34 1.74
N ASP A 170 17.56 -1.79 1.75
CA ASP A 170 18.73 -2.51 2.26
C ASP A 170 18.56 -2.90 3.73
N LEU A 171 18.00 -2.01 4.54
CA LEU A 171 17.68 -2.27 5.95
C LEU A 171 16.54 -3.30 6.09
N ALA A 172 15.50 -3.18 5.28
CA ALA A 172 14.38 -4.13 5.30
C ALA A 172 14.84 -5.56 4.98
N ASP A 173 15.74 -5.75 4.00
CA ASP A 173 16.29 -7.08 3.69
C ASP A 173 17.04 -7.68 4.90
N GLN A 174 17.86 -6.90 5.59
CA GLN A 174 18.61 -7.33 6.78
C GLN A 174 17.67 -7.66 7.96
N LEU A 175 16.65 -6.83 8.16
CA LEU A 175 15.67 -7.02 9.24
C LEU A 175 14.80 -8.27 9.00
N PHE A 176 14.37 -8.53 7.78
CA PHE A 176 13.68 -9.77 7.45
C PHE A 176 14.60 -11.00 7.57
N GLU A 177 15.89 -10.86 7.26
CA GLU A 177 16.87 -11.96 7.46
C GLU A 177 17.02 -12.36 8.94
N SER A 178 16.95 -11.39 9.84
CA SER A 178 17.05 -11.58 11.29
C SER A 178 15.69 -11.73 11.98
N GLY A 179 14.60 -11.57 11.24
CA GLY A 179 13.23 -11.65 11.73
C GLY A 179 12.69 -13.08 11.83
N GLU A 180 11.40 -13.17 12.04
CA GLU A 180 10.63 -14.42 12.01
C GLU A 180 9.32 -14.21 11.26
N ASN A 181 8.63 -15.29 10.89
CA ASN A 181 7.32 -15.22 10.27
C ASN A 181 6.34 -14.46 11.18
N PHE A 182 5.44 -13.70 10.61
CA PHE A 182 4.58 -12.77 11.33
C PHE A 182 3.11 -12.90 10.91
N ASP A 183 2.20 -12.48 11.80
CA ASP A 183 0.76 -12.54 11.56
C ASP A 183 0.26 -11.34 10.74
N GLY A 184 -0.92 -11.52 10.11
CA GLY A 184 -1.66 -10.43 9.47
C GLY A 184 -1.22 -10.11 8.03
N ASP A 185 -0.51 -11.01 7.38
CA ASP A 185 -0.09 -10.88 5.99
C ASP A 185 -1.01 -11.66 5.04
N PRO A 186 -1.85 -10.97 4.24
CA PRO A 186 -2.75 -11.61 3.28
C PRO A 186 -2.07 -12.04 1.97
N VAL A 187 -0.76 -11.79 1.80
CA VAL A 187 -0.02 -12.01 0.56
C VAL A 187 0.85 -13.24 0.62
N TYR A 188 1.70 -13.35 1.64
CA TYR A 188 2.68 -14.44 1.79
C TYR A 188 2.51 -15.23 3.09
N ASP A 189 1.40 -15.01 3.81
CA ASP A 189 1.14 -15.66 5.11
C ASP A 189 2.29 -15.44 6.13
N GLY A 190 2.87 -14.25 6.08
CA GLY A 190 3.96 -13.82 6.96
C GLY A 190 5.33 -14.38 6.65
N ASP A 191 5.52 -15.09 5.54
CA ASP A 191 6.81 -15.71 5.16
C ASP A 191 7.86 -14.63 4.87
N VAL A 192 8.78 -14.42 5.81
CA VAL A 192 9.87 -13.43 5.67
C VAL A 192 10.81 -13.74 4.51
N SER A 193 10.94 -14.98 4.08
CA SER A 193 11.79 -15.34 2.95
C SER A 193 11.23 -14.82 1.63
N LYS A 194 9.91 -14.85 1.48
CA LYS A 194 9.20 -14.26 0.33
C LYS A 194 9.22 -12.73 0.38
N TRP A 195 9.04 -12.14 1.56
CA TRP A 195 9.18 -10.70 1.73
C TRP A 195 10.58 -10.19 1.38
N ARG A 196 11.65 -10.92 1.71
CA ARG A 196 13.01 -10.58 1.29
C ARG A 196 13.14 -10.53 -0.24
N LYS A 197 12.54 -11.50 -0.94
CA LYS A 197 12.50 -11.47 -2.41
C LYS A 197 11.75 -10.24 -2.93
N ALA A 198 10.60 -9.91 -2.33
CA ALA A 198 9.83 -8.73 -2.70
C ALA A 198 10.61 -7.43 -2.50
N VAL A 199 11.29 -7.27 -1.35
CA VAL A 199 12.17 -6.14 -1.02
C VAL A 199 13.25 -5.95 -2.08
N ASN A 200 14.02 -7.01 -2.37
CA ASN A 200 15.13 -6.93 -3.31
C ASN A 200 14.65 -6.73 -4.76
N THR A 201 13.49 -7.29 -5.12
CA THR A 201 12.89 -7.07 -6.44
C THR A 201 12.37 -5.64 -6.59
N LEU A 202 11.81 -5.04 -5.52
CA LEU A 202 11.44 -3.62 -5.52
C LEU A 202 12.67 -2.72 -5.68
N GLN A 203 13.82 -3.05 -5.04
CA GLN A 203 15.07 -2.33 -5.30
C GLN A 203 15.46 -2.36 -6.78
N LEU A 204 15.39 -3.54 -7.42
CA LEU A 204 15.67 -3.66 -8.86
C LEU A 204 14.72 -2.80 -9.69
N LYS A 205 13.42 -2.77 -9.36
CA LYS A 205 12.44 -1.90 -10.02
C LYS A 205 12.82 -0.42 -9.91
N ILE A 206 13.21 0.04 -8.72
CA ILE A 206 13.67 1.42 -8.50
C ILE A 206 14.92 1.70 -9.33
N LEU A 207 15.93 0.81 -9.29
CA LEU A 207 17.19 0.99 -10.01
C LEU A 207 17.00 1.01 -11.54
N ILE A 208 16.06 0.22 -12.08
CA ILE A 208 15.70 0.27 -13.49
C ILE A 208 15.12 1.65 -13.85
N ASN A 209 14.27 2.24 -13.01
CA ASN A 209 13.76 3.59 -13.24
C ASN A 209 14.87 4.66 -13.19
N LEU A 210 15.97 4.37 -12.49
CA LEU A 210 17.13 5.25 -12.38
C LEU A 210 18.20 5.01 -13.48
N TYR A 211 17.95 4.17 -14.49
CA TYR A 211 18.97 3.78 -15.47
C TYR A 211 19.65 4.98 -16.17
N LYS A 212 18.91 6.06 -16.44
CA LYS A 212 19.47 7.30 -17.02
C LYS A 212 20.38 8.07 -16.08
N LYS A 213 20.41 7.71 -14.79
CA LYS A 213 21.26 8.27 -13.74
C LYS A 213 22.41 7.35 -13.37
N SER A 214 22.74 6.35 -14.20
CA SER A 214 23.81 5.37 -13.94
C SER A 214 25.20 6.00 -13.76
N ALA A 215 25.45 7.19 -14.29
CA ALA A 215 26.68 7.95 -14.09
C ALA A 215 26.75 8.70 -12.75
N ASP A 216 25.66 8.75 -11.97
CA ASP A 216 25.66 9.42 -10.67
C ASP A 216 26.39 8.57 -9.62
N ALA A 217 27.49 9.12 -9.10
CA ALA A 217 28.40 8.43 -8.19
C ALA A 217 27.78 8.12 -6.81
N GLU A 218 26.75 8.85 -6.38
CA GLU A 218 26.07 8.62 -5.11
C GLU A 218 24.99 7.54 -5.23
N LEU A 219 24.23 7.56 -6.32
CA LEU A 219 23.17 6.56 -6.57
C LEU A 219 23.75 5.17 -6.82
N LYS A 220 24.92 5.05 -7.44
CA LYS A 220 25.63 3.77 -7.71
C LYS A 220 24.72 2.74 -8.36
N VAL A 221 23.93 3.17 -9.33
CA VAL A 221 22.82 2.38 -9.90
C VAL A 221 23.30 1.01 -10.41
N ALA A 222 24.35 0.98 -11.23
CA ALA A 222 24.89 -0.25 -11.80
C ALA A 222 25.46 -1.20 -10.72
N ASP A 223 26.23 -0.66 -9.79
CA ASP A 223 26.87 -1.46 -8.71
C ASP A 223 25.83 -2.07 -7.77
N ARG A 224 24.81 -1.28 -7.37
CA ARG A 224 23.71 -1.77 -6.53
C ARG A 224 22.91 -2.85 -7.28
N PHE A 225 22.58 -2.62 -8.55
CA PHE A 225 21.87 -3.60 -9.37
C PHE A 225 22.63 -4.92 -9.45
N GLN A 226 23.92 -4.87 -9.82
CA GLN A 226 24.78 -6.06 -9.90
C GLN A 226 24.86 -6.80 -8.58
N LYS A 227 25.04 -6.10 -7.46
CA LYS A 227 25.10 -6.69 -6.12
C LYS A 227 23.82 -7.44 -5.77
N ILE A 228 22.66 -6.89 -6.11
CA ILE A 228 21.37 -7.53 -5.82
C ILE A 228 21.21 -8.80 -6.67
N VAL A 229 21.39 -8.68 -7.98
CA VAL A 229 21.19 -9.83 -8.90
C VAL A 229 22.16 -10.98 -8.60
N SER A 230 23.39 -10.70 -8.18
CA SER A 230 24.39 -11.73 -7.92
C SER A 230 24.34 -12.34 -6.52
N GLY A 231 23.72 -11.68 -5.53
CA GLY A 231 23.91 -12.10 -4.14
C GLY A 231 22.67 -12.01 -3.24
N LYS A 232 21.54 -11.54 -3.74
CA LYS A 232 20.32 -11.37 -2.92
C LYS A 232 19.17 -12.26 -3.43
N PRO A 233 18.27 -12.72 -2.55
CA PRO A 233 17.06 -13.41 -2.99
C PRO A 233 16.15 -12.42 -3.73
N ILE A 234 15.75 -12.80 -4.95
CA ILE A 234 14.85 -12.02 -5.82
C ILE A 234 13.73 -12.92 -6.35
N PHE A 235 12.72 -12.36 -6.99
CA PHE A 235 11.69 -13.12 -7.69
C PHE A 235 12.31 -13.95 -8.83
N THR A 236 11.96 -15.24 -8.88
CA THR A 236 12.46 -16.20 -9.89
C THR A 236 11.33 -16.90 -10.63
N SER A 237 10.12 -16.86 -10.10
CA SER A 237 8.93 -17.46 -10.71
C SER A 237 7.66 -16.70 -10.32
N ASN A 238 6.53 -17.07 -10.92
CA ASN A 238 5.22 -16.51 -10.56
C ASN A 238 4.78 -16.88 -9.12
N ASP A 239 5.37 -17.89 -8.50
CA ASP A 239 5.09 -18.26 -7.11
C ASP A 239 5.64 -17.23 -6.11
N ASP A 240 6.54 -16.38 -6.56
CA ASP A 240 7.11 -15.28 -5.78
C ASP A 240 6.28 -13.98 -5.90
N ASN A 241 5.25 -13.93 -6.76
CA ASN A 241 4.49 -12.72 -7.03
C ASN A 241 3.95 -12.07 -5.75
N LEU A 242 4.16 -10.76 -5.62
CA LEU A 242 3.46 -9.95 -4.63
C LEU A 242 2.01 -9.78 -5.12
N GLN A 243 1.13 -10.68 -4.68
CA GLN A 243 -0.21 -10.83 -5.22
C GLN A 243 -1.25 -10.92 -4.12
N LEU A 244 -2.28 -10.06 -4.19
CA LEU A 244 -3.48 -10.22 -3.38
C LEU A 244 -4.49 -11.10 -4.11
N VAL A 245 -4.88 -12.22 -3.50
CA VAL A 245 -5.86 -13.14 -4.07
C VAL A 245 -7.26 -12.74 -3.61
N HIS A 246 -8.12 -12.47 -4.57
CA HIS A 246 -9.54 -12.17 -4.32
C HIS A 246 -10.38 -13.44 -4.33
N SER A 247 -11.53 -13.40 -3.64
CA SER A 247 -12.50 -14.49 -3.58
C SER A 247 -13.94 -13.97 -3.67
N ASP A 248 -14.91 -14.86 -3.83
CA ASP A 248 -16.34 -14.50 -3.85
C ASP A 248 -16.93 -14.18 -2.48
N ASN A 249 -16.14 -14.28 -1.41
CA ASN A 249 -16.58 -13.93 -0.06
C ASN A 249 -16.84 -12.43 0.06
N SER A 250 -17.79 -12.05 0.91
CA SER A 250 -18.08 -10.66 1.23
C SER A 250 -16.81 -9.95 1.76
N GLY A 251 -16.49 -8.79 1.19
CA GLY A 251 -15.30 -8.00 1.53
C GLY A 251 -13.99 -8.49 0.91
N GLN A 252 -13.99 -9.62 0.18
CA GLN A 252 -12.81 -10.17 -0.49
C GLN A 252 -12.93 -10.21 -2.02
N LYS A 253 -14.03 -9.68 -2.55
CA LYS A 253 -14.26 -9.65 -4.00
C LYS A 253 -13.29 -8.71 -4.70
N TYR A 254 -12.97 -9.03 -5.95
CA TYR A 254 -12.19 -8.14 -6.79
C TYR A 254 -12.91 -6.78 -6.94
N PRO A 255 -12.26 -5.64 -6.73
CA PRO A 255 -12.92 -4.34 -6.72
C PRO A 255 -13.70 -4.01 -7.99
N PHE A 256 -13.30 -4.57 -9.12
CA PHE A 256 -13.90 -4.34 -10.43
C PHE A 256 -14.78 -5.50 -10.90
N TYR A 257 -15.27 -6.35 -9.98
CA TYR A 257 -16.23 -7.38 -10.37
C TYR A 257 -17.54 -6.74 -10.87
N LYS A 258 -18.22 -7.44 -11.77
CA LYS A 258 -19.29 -6.89 -12.63
C LYS A 258 -20.46 -6.23 -11.89
N GLU A 259 -20.85 -6.76 -10.74
CA GLU A 259 -22.04 -6.30 -10.02
C GLU A 259 -21.77 -4.95 -9.32
N GLY A 260 -22.47 -3.92 -9.76
CA GLY A 260 -22.39 -2.57 -9.18
C GLY A 260 -21.28 -1.69 -9.75
N ASN A 261 -20.59 -2.13 -10.77
CA ASN A 261 -19.49 -1.38 -11.38
C ASN A 261 -19.86 -0.83 -12.77
N ASN A 262 -20.22 0.45 -12.81
CA ASN A 262 -20.62 1.14 -14.04
C ASN A 262 -19.49 1.29 -15.06
N PHE A 263 -18.23 1.14 -14.62
CA PHE A 263 -17.10 1.38 -15.51
C PHE A 263 -16.99 0.35 -16.66
N ILE A 264 -17.48 -0.86 -16.46
CA ILE A 264 -17.49 -1.90 -17.49
C ILE A 264 -18.33 -1.48 -18.71
N VAL A 265 -19.36 -0.66 -18.51
CA VAL A 265 -20.27 -0.24 -19.58
C VAL A 265 -19.70 0.89 -20.43
N PHE A 266 -18.92 1.78 -19.83
CA PHE A 266 -18.49 3.03 -20.44
C PHE A 266 -17.00 3.06 -20.80
N ASN A 267 -16.26 2.05 -20.38
CA ASN A 267 -14.84 1.95 -20.61
C ASN A 267 -14.54 1.20 -21.91
N GLN A 268 -13.76 1.80 -22.80
CA GLN A 268 -13.42 1.20 -24.09
C GLN A 268 -11.92 1.36 -24.36
N VAL A 269 -11.35 0.38 -25.04
CA VAL A 269 -9.97 0.48 -25.52
C VAL A 269 -9.92 1.54 -26.64
N SER A 270 -8.94 2.42 -26.56
CA SER A 270 -8.81 3.51 -27.54
C SER A 270 -8.38 3.01 -28.92
N SER A 271 -8.77 3.75 -29.97
CA SER A 271 -8.29 3.48 -31.33
C SER A 271 -6.77 3.51 -31.43
N PHE A 272 -6.10 4.35 -30.65
CA PHE A 272 -4.64 4.43 -30.59
C PHE A 272 -4.00 3.06 -30.26
N VAL A 273 -4.52 2.35 -29.26
CA VAL A 273 -4.03 0.99 -28.91
C VAL A 273 -4.32 0.02 -30.04
N ILE A 274 -5.57 -0.03 -30.48
CA ILE A 274 -6.01 -0.96 -31.52
C ILE A 274 -5.22 -0.77 -32.82
N ASP A 275 -5.05 0.46 -33.28
CA ASP A 275 -4.33 0.75 -34.51
C ASP A 275 -2.82 0.46 -34.37
N THR A 276 -2.24 0.72 -33.21
CA THR A 276 -0.85 0.35 -32.93
C THR A 276 -0.66 -1.16 -32.97
N LEU A 277 -1.54 -1.94 -32.31
CA LEU A 277 -1.46 -3.40 -32.34
C LEU A 277 -1.63 -3.97 -33.76
N LYS A 278 -2.52 -3.38 -34.57
CA LYS A 278 -2.68 -3.75 -35.99
C LYS A 278 -1.39 -3.51 -36.79
N VAL A 279 -0.80 -2.33 -36.65
CA VAL A 279 0.44 -1.97 -37.38
C VAL A 279 1.59 -2.88 -36.97
N LEU A 280 1.67 -3.26 -35.69
CA LEU A 280 2.71 -4.16 -35.18
C LEU A 280 2.44 -5.64 -35.49
N GLY A 281 1.25 -6.01 -35.99
CA GLY A 281 0.84 -7.41 -36.13
C GLY A 281 0.78 -8.16 -34.78
N ASP A 282 0.51 -7.43 -33.71
CA ASP A 282 0.55 -7.96 -32.34
C ASP A 282 -0.67 -8.83 -32.04
N ARG A 283 -0.40 -10.07 -31.60
CA ARG A 283 -1.47 -11.03 -31.29
C ARG A 283 -2.37 -10.61 -30.14
N ARG A 284 -1.93 -9.71 -29.26
CA ARG A 284 -2.76 -9.17 -28.18
C ARG A 284 -4.03 -8.50 -28.71
N LEU A 285 -4.04 -8.04 -29.95
CA LEU A 285 -5.24 -7.51 -30.61
C LEU A 285 -6.45 -8.43 -30.52
N PHE A 286 -6.26 -9.74 -30.43
CA PHE A 286 -7.35 -10.74 -30.37
C PHE A 286 -7.84 -11.03 -28.95
N TYR A 287 -7.27 -10.38 -27.93
CA TYR A 287 -7.65 -10.54 -26.53
C TYR A 287 -8.35 -9.32 -25.94
N TYR A 288 -8.53 -8.26 -26.74
CA TYR A 288 -9.20 -7.02 -26.36
C TYR A 288 -10.56 -6.88 -27.05
#